data_638ffea9453e502fc86409f343a2cdbb
#
_entry.id   638ffea9453e502fc86409f343a2cdbb
#
_cell.length_a   1.000
_cell.length_b   1.000
_cell.length_c   1.000
_cell.angle_alpha   90.00
_cell.angle_beta   90.00
_cell.angle_gamma   90.00
#
_symmetry.space_group_name_H-M   'P 1'
#
loop_
_entity.id
_entity.type
_entity.pdbx_description
1 polymer ?
#
loop_
_entity_poly.entity_id
_entity_poly.type
_entity_poly.pdbx_seq_one_letter_code
_entity_poly.pdbx_strand_id
1 'polypeptide(L)'
;VPCCSFAERQITHILLDIVRDTCISLPMVTEGFPFDQNTLVWKVAGKIFCIGDISNFVSVNLKCDPERAQELRERFPQIIPGWHMNKTLWNTVYFDGLSEKMIVELILHSYDEVVRKLPKKIQTEIQQLRK
;
A
#
# COMPACT_ATOMS: atom_id res chain seq x y z
N VAL A 1 29.85 -0.53 0.84
CA VAL A 1 28.47 -0.78 0.61
C VAL A 1 28.27 -1.18 -0.79
N PRO A 2 27.78 -2.33 -0.95
CA PRO A 2 27.31 -2.67 -2.26
C PRO A 2 26.19 -1.70 -2.59
N CYS A 3 26.47 -0.82 -3.48
CA CYS A 3 25.42 -0.06 -4.10
C CYS A 3 24.52 -1.06 -4.81
N CYS A 4 23.22 -0.86 -4.76
CA CYS A 4 22.33 -1.60 -5.61
C CYS A 4 22.83 -1.51 -7.03
N SER A 5 22.78 -2.60 -7.76
CA SER A 5 23.11 -2.59 -9.18
C SER A 5 22.16 -1.65 -9.92
N PHE A 6 22.57 -1.24 -11.10
CA PHE A 6 21.70 -0.40 -11.94
C PHE A 6 20.35 -1.07 -12.19
N ALA A 7 20.34 -2.38 -12.41
CA ALA A 7 19.11 -3.15 -12.62
C ALA A 7 18.23 -3.13 -11.38
N GLU A 8 18.79 -3.26 -10.18
CA GLU A 8 18.02 -3.21 -8.94
C GLU A 8 17.38 -1.84 -8.72
N ARG A 9 18.10 -0.76 -9.04
CA ARG A 9 17.55 0.59 -8.94
C ARG A 9 16.40 0.79 -9.92
N GLN A 10 16.50 0.26 -11.13
CA GLN A 10 15.42 0.33 -12.10
C GLN A 10 14.20 -0.44 -11.65
N ILE A 11 14.37 -1.63 -11.08
CA ILE A 11 13.28 -2.43 -10.55
C ILE A 11 12.57 -1.69 -9.41
N THR A 12 13.34 -1.06 -8.52
CA THR A 12 12.78 -0.27 -7.42
C THR A 12 11.96 0.90 -7.95
N HIS A 13 12.46 1.61 -8.96
CA HIS A 13 11.73 2.70 -9.62
C HIS A 13 10.45 2.23 -10.28
N ILE A 14 10.49 1.09 -10.95
CA ILE A 14 9.32 0.51 -11.61
C ILE A 14 8.26 0.15 -10.57
N LEU A 15 8.66 -0.46 -9.46
CA LEU A 15 7.74 -0.82 -8.38
C LEU A 15 7.10 0.41 -7.74
N LEU A 16 7.89 1.45 -7.50
CA LEU A 16 7.37 2.70 -6.97
C LEU A 16 6.34 3.31 -7.92
N ASP A 17 6.64 3.32 -9.22
CA ASP A 17 5.71 3.85 -10.23
C ASP A 17 4.41 3.04 -10.28
N ILE A 18 4.49 1.71 -10.23
CA ILE A 18 3.32 0.83 -10.22
C ILE A 18 2.43 1.11 -9.01
N VAL A 19 3.03 1.17 -7.82
CA VAL A 19 2.30 1.43 -6.58
C VAL A 19 1.69 2.83 -6.63
N ARG A 20 2.46 3.82 -7.02
CA ARG A 20 2.01 5.20 -7.11
C ARG A 20 0.87 5.36 -8.11
N ASP A 21 1.02 4.83 -9.32
CA ASP A 21 -0.01 4.90 -10.35
C ASP A 21 -1.29 4.22 -9.91
N THR A 22 -1.18 3.06 -9.25
CA THR A 22 -2.34 2.35 -8.71
C THR A 22 -3.07 3.20 -7.67
N CYS A 23 -2.32 3.77 -6.72
CA CYS A 23 -2.91 4.58 -5.66
C CYS A 23 -3.57 5.86 -6.21
N ILE A 24 -2.87 6.59 -7.08
CA ILE A 24 -3.34 7.88 -7.60
C ILE A 24 -4.54 7.71 -8.53
N SER A 25 -4.66 6.56 -9.20
CA SER A 25 -5.80 6.30 -10.08
C SER A 25 -7.12 6.13 -9.33
N LEU A 26 -7.06 5.92 -8.01
CA LEU A 26 -8.24 5.70 -7.19
C LEU A 26 -8.86 7.04 -6.75
N PRO A 27 -10.22 7.09 -6.62
CA PRO A 27 -10.90 8.31 -6.24
C PRO A 27 -10.50 8.84 -4.86
N MET A 28 -10.39 10.16 -4.75
CA MET A 28 -10.12 10.88 -3.50
C MET A 28 -8.79 10.54 -2.84
N VAL A 29 -7.82 10.05 -3.63
CA VAL A 29 -6.50 9.73 -3.11
C VAL A 29 -5.58 10.94 -3.22
N THR A 30 -4.86 11.19 -2.14
CA THR A 30 -3.79 12.20 -2.08
C THR A 30 -2.52 11.54 -1.62
N GLU A 31 -1.37 12.10 -1.99
CA GLU A 31 -0.07 11.60 -1.56
C GLU A 31 0.73 12.73 -0.92
N GLY A 32 1.65 12.36 -0.02
CA GLY A 32 2.49 13.34 0.64
C GLY A 32 3.43 12.73 1.66
N PHE A 33 4.19 13.59 2.30
CA PHE A 33 5.20 13.22 3.30
C PHE A 33 4.84 13.85 4.65
N PRO A 34 3.81 13.35 5.36
CA PRO A 34 3.37 13.99 6.61
C PRO A 34 4.31 13.78 7.79
N PHE A 35 5.20 12.78 7.75
CA PHE A 35 6.05 12.43 8.87
C PHE A 35 7.50 12.85 8.68
N ASP A 36 8.07 12.58 7.51
CA ASP A 36 9.46 12.90 7.18
C ASP A 36 9.62 13.00 5.66
N GLN A 37 10.86 13.14 5.17
CA GLN A 37 11.13 13.34 3.75
C GLN A 37 11.16 12.04 2.95
N ASN A 38 11.14 10.89 3.60
CA ASN A 38 11.33 9.60 2.97
C ASN A 38 10.10 8.70 3.01
N THR A 39 9.16 8.96 3.92
CA THR A 39 7.96 8.14 4.10
C THR A 39 6.82 8.73 3.29
N LEU A 40 6.58 8.15 2.12
CA LEU A 40 5.48 8.55 1.25
C LEU A 40 4.20 7.87 1.71
N VAL A 41 3.15 8.65 1.88
CA VAL A 41 1.87 8.21 2.42
C VAL A 41 0.77 8.51 1.42
N TRP A 42 -0.08 7.52 1.15
CA TRP A 42 -1.27 7.69 0.32
C TRP A 42 -2.50 7.60 1.21
N LYS A 43 -3.37 8.58 1.07
CA LYS A 43 -4.61 8.69 1.87
C LYS A 43 -5.82 8.72 0.95
N VAL A 44 -6.90 8.09 1.37
CA VAL A 44 -8.21 8.25 0.73
C VAL A 44 -9.12 9.03 1.67
N ALA A 45 -9.65 10.16 1.18
CA ALA A 45 -10.48 11.06 1.99
C ALA A 45 -9.84 11.38 3.35
N GLY A 46 -8.52 11.59 3.36
CA GLY A 46 -7.78 11.93 4.57
C GLY A 46 -7.35 10.77 5.45
N LYS A 47 -7.66 9.52 5.08
CA LYS A 47 -7.30 8.33 5.85
C LYS A 47 -6.22 7.53 5.13
N ILE A 48 -5.17 7.13 5.87
CA ILE A 48 -4.03 6.41 5.31
C ILE A 48 -4.43 4.99 4.92
N PHE A 49 -4.04 4.56 3.71
CA PHE A 49 -4.23 3.17 3.27
C PHE A 49 -2.94 2.54 2.72
N CYS A 50 -1.92 3.33 2.42
CA CYS A 50 -0.66 2.81 1.88
C CYS A 50 0.50 3.68 2.35
N ILE A 51 1.59 3.05 2.80
CA ILE A 51 2.79 3.76 3.27
C ILE A 51 4.02 3.06 2.72
N GLY A 52 4.96 3.81 2.17
CA GLY A 52 6.22 3.27 1.67
C GLY A 52 7.39 4.20 1.89
N ASP A 53 8.59 3.63 2.05
CA ASP A 53 9.84 4.38 2.18
C ASP A 53 10.47 4.54 0.80
N ILE A 54 10.50 5.76 0.27
CA ILE A 54 11.03 6.00 -1.08
C ILE A 54 12.55 5.91 -1.14
N SER A 55 13.25 6.01 -0.01
CA SER A 55 14.71 5.85 0.01
C SER A 55 15.13 4.40 -0.19
N ASN A 56 14.27 3.46 0.15
CA ASN A 56 14.48 2.02 -0.04
C ASN A 56 13.12 1.35 -0.25
N PHE A 57 12.62 1.43 -1.47
CA PHE A 57 11.25 0.99 -1.77
C PHE A 57 11.21 -0.51 -2.05
N VAL A 58 11.28 -1.31 -0.99
CA VAL A 58 11.24 -2.79 -1.06
C VAL A 58 9.94 -3.37 -0.51
N SER A 59 9.14 -2.55 0.16
CA SER A 59 7.88 -2.97 0.78
C SER A 59 6.92 -1.80 0.93
N VAL A 60 5.66 -2.14 1.17
CA VAL A 60 4.63 -1.16 1.55
C VAL A 60 3.87 -1.69 2.76
N ASN A 61 3.36 -0.78 3.58
CA ASN A 61 2.43 -1.12 4.64
C ASN A 61 1.01 -0.90 4.11
N LEU A 62 0.19 -1.93 4.18
CA LEU A 62 -1.18 -1.92 3.67
C LEU A 62 -2.14 -2.40 4.74
N LYS A 63 -3.30 -1.77 4.80
CA LYS A 63 -4.37 -2.21 5.68
C LYS A 63 -5.03 -3.45 5.09
N CYS A 64 -5.50 -4.34 5.97
CA CYS A 64 -6.08 -5.60 5.53
C CYS A 64 -7.16 -6.05 6.51
N ASP A 65 -8.16 -6.77 5.99
CA ASP A 65 -9.10 -7.48 6.83
C ASP A 65 -8.34 -8.43 7.78
N PRO A 66 -8.65 -8.47 9.08
CA PRO A 66 -7.86 -9.24 10.04
C PRO A 66 -7.72 -10.73 9.71
N GLU A 67 -8.79 -11.38 9.25
CA GLU A 67 -8.73 -12.80 8.89
C GLU A 67 -7.86 -13.02 7.66
N ARG A 68 -8.04 -12.18 6.65
CA ARG A 68 -7.25 -12.25 5.42
C ARG A 68 -5.78 -11.93 5.70
N ALA A 69 -5.52 -10.97 6.60
CA ALA A 69 -4.17 -10.62 6.99
C ALA A 69 -3.43 -11.83 7.56
N GLN A 70 -4.08 -12.58 8.42
CA GLN A 70 -3.49 -13.77 9.02
C GLN A 70 -3.26 -14.87 7.97
N GLU A 71 -4.22 -15.12 7.10
CA GLU A 71 -4.07 -16.09 6.01
C GLU A 71 -2.91 -15.75 5.09
N LEU A 72 -2.78 -14.48 4.73
CA LEU A 72 -1.68 -14.03 3.87
C LEU A 72 -0.31 -14.22 4.54
N ARG A 73 -0.21 -13.92 5.83
CA ARG A 73 1.04 -14.13 6.59
C ARG A 73 1.44 -15.60 6.64
N GLU A 74 0.46 -16.49 6.73
CA GLU A 74 0.71 -17.94 6.74
C GLU A 74 1.15 -18.47 5.38
N ARG A 75 0.61 -17.89 4.30
CA ARG A 75 0.87 -18.36 2.94
C ARG A 75 2.11 -17.74 2.30
N PHE A 76 2.44 -16.51 2.68
CA PHE A 76 3.51 -15.75 2.03
C PHE A 76 4.51 -15.24 3.06
N PRO A 77 5.78 -15.72 3.00
CA PRO A 77 6.80 -15.21 3.90
C PRO A 77 7.12 -13.73 3.69
N GLN A 78 6.75 -13.17 2.52
CA GLN A 78 6.92 -11.75 2.22
C GLN A 78 5.95 -10.86 3.00
N ILE A 79 4.89 -11.43 3.57
CA ILE A 79 3.85 -10.65 4.26
C ILE A 79 3.96 -10.90 5.77
N ILE A 80 4.24 -9.82 6.52
CA ILE A 80 4.42 -9.87 7.97
C ILE A 80 3.53 -8.83 8.63
N PRO A 81 3.32 -8.92 9.98
CA PRO A 81 2.57 -7.89 10.69
C PRO A 81 3.18 -6.51 10.50
N GLY A 82 2.34 -5.50 10.37
CA GLY A 82 2.78 -4.14 10.09
C GLY A 82 3.71 -3.58 11.16
N TRP A 83 4.91 -3.17 10.75
CA TRP A 83 5.91 -2.60 11.61
C TRP A 83 5.46 -1.24 12.13
N HIS A 84 5.49 -1.02 13.44
CA HIS A 84 5.05 0.21 14.10
C HIS A 84 3.58 0.58 13.86
N MET A 85 2.73 -0.38 13.48
CA MET A 85 1.33 -0.16 13.21
C MET A 85 0.46 -1.15 13.97
N ASN A 86 -0.86 -0.99 13.91
CA ASN A 86 -1.77 -1.98 14.48
C ASN A 86 -1.61 -3.29 13.73
N LYS A 87 -0.99 -4.27 14.39
CA LYS A 87 -0.61 -5.54 13.77
C LYS A 87 -1.79 -6.42 13.38
N THR A 88 -2.98 -6.15 13.92
CA THR A 88 -4.20 -6.88 13.55
C THR A 88 -4.71 -6.41 12.20
N LEU A 89 -4.57 -5.12 11.91
CA LEU A 89 -5.16 -4.48 10.74
C LEU A 89 -4.16 -4.16 9.63
N TRP A 90 -2.85 -4.19 9.92
CA TRP A 90 -1.83 -3.76 8.99
C TRP A 90 -0.82 -4.86 8.71
N ASN A 91 -0.47 -5.01 7.43
CA ASN A 91 0.61 -5.88 6.97
C ASN A 91 1.72 -5.07 6.33
N THR A 92 2.96 -5.50 6.53
CA THR A 92 4.09 -5.07 5.73
C THR A 92 4.26 -6.10 4.62
N VAL A 93 4.19 -5.64 3.38
CA VAL A 93 4.24 -6.50 2.19
C VAL A 93 5.55 -6.22 1.45
N TYR A 94 6.46 -7.19 1.47
CA TYR A 94 7.71 -7.12 0.71
C TYR A 94 7.45 -7.57 -0.72
N PHE A 95 8.01 -6.84 -1.68
CA PHE A 95 7.73 -7.08 -3.10
C PHE A 95 8.44 -8.29 -3.67
N ASP A 96 9.61 -8.62 -3.13
CA ASP A 96 10.45 -9.70 -3.67
C ASP A 96 9.72 -11.03 -3.65
N GLY A 97 9.55 -11.62 -4.82
CA GLY A 97 8.84 -12.90 -4.97
C GLY A 97 7.33 -12.79 -5.11
N LEU A 98 6.74 -11.60 -5.02
CA LEU A 98 5.32 -11.40 -5.26
C LEU A 98 5.08 -10.90 -6.68
N SER A 99 3.98 -11.35 -7.29
CA SER A 99 3.59 -10.86 -8.61
C SER A 99 3.08 -9.43 -8.52
N GLU A 100 3.26 -8.68 -9.58
CA GLU A 100 2.71 -7.33 -9.71
C GLU A 100 1.20 -7.32 -9.52
N LYS A 101 0.51 -8.30 -10.10
CA LYS A 101 -0.94 -8.44 -9.96
C LYS A 101 -1.35 -8.55 -8.49
N MET A 102 -0.63 -9.36 -7.72
CA MET A 102 -0.92 -9.52 -6.31
C MET A 102 -0.68 -8.24 -5.52
N ILE A 103 0.41 -7.54 -5.82
CA ILE A 103 0.70 -6.25 -5.17
C ILE A 103 -0.44 -5.27 -5.42
N VAL A 104 -0.90 -5.16 -6.66
CA VAL A 104 -2.02 -4.28 -7.02
C VAL A 104 -3.30 -4.71 -6.29
N GLU A 105 -3.61 -6.00 -6.26
CA GLU A 105 -4.80 -6.51 -5.55
C GLU A 105 -4.77 -6.17 -4.07
N LEU A 106 -3.61 -6.28 -3.42
CA LEU A 106 -3.47 -5.96 -2.01
C LEU A 106 -3.63 -4.46 -1.74
N ILE A 107 -3.14 -3.61 -2.65
CA ILE A 107 -3.34 -2.16 -2.56
C ILE A 107 -4.83 -1.82 -2.67
N LEU A 108 -5.52 -2.41 -3.65
CA LEU A 108 -6.95 -2.18 -3.84
C LEU A 108 -7.76 -2.67 -2.64
N HIS A 109 -7.38 -3.80 -2.07
CA HIS A 109 -8.03 -4.31 -0.86
C HIS A 109 -7.83 -3.34 0.32
N SER A 110 -6.62 -2.80 0.49
CA SER A 110 -6.35 -1.82 1.54
C SER A 110 -7.21 -0.58 1.38
N TYR A 111 -7.32 -0.08 0.16
CA TYR A 111 -8.18 1.06 -0.17
C TYR A 111 -9.64 0.76 0.22
N ASP A 112 -10.15 -0.40 -0.18
CA ASP A 112 -11.54 -0.80 0.12
C ASP A 112 -11.78 -0.93 1.62
N GLU A 113 -10.79 -1.44 2.38
CA GLU A 113 -10.91 -1.57 3.84
C GLU A 113 -11.02 -0.20 4.52
N VAL A 114 -10.31 0.80 4.03
CA VAL A 114 -10.40 2.15 4.57
C VAL A 114 -11.74 2.79 4.15
N VAL A 115 -12.11 2.66 2.89
CA VAL A 115 -13.37 3.22 2.35
C VAL A 115 -14.58 2.68 3.10
N ARG A 116 -14.58 1.40 3.43
CA ARG A 116 -15.68 0.75 4.13
C ARG A 116 -16.00 1.40 5.47
N LYS A 117 -15.02 2.05 6.09
CA LYS A 117 -15.17 2.72 7.39
C LYS A 117 -15.42 4.22 7.28
N LEU A 118 -15.49 4.76 6.07
CA LEU A 118 -15.79 6.16 5.85
C LEU A 118 -17.30 6.42 5.97
N PRO A 119 -17.72 7.69 6.19
CA PRO A 119 -19.15 8.03 6.18
C PRO A 119 -19.80 7.61 4.86
N LYS A 120 -21.05 7.18 4.93
CA LYS A 120 -21.76 6.69 3.74
C LYS A 120 -21.82 7.70 2.61
N LYS A 121 -21.92 8.98 2.92
CA LYS A 121 -21.91 10.05 1.92
C LYS A 121 -20.64 9.99 1.07
N ILE A 122 -19.49 9.84 1.73
CA ILE A 122 -18.19 9.75 1.05
C ILE A 122 -18.08 8.44 0.26
N GLN A 123 -18.55 7.33 0.83
CA GLN A 123 -18.58 6.05 0.11
C GLN A 123 -19.39 6.15 -1.18
N THR A 124 -20.54 6.83 -1.14
CA THR A 124 -21.38 7.03 -2.32
C THR A 124 -20.67 7.86 -3.37
N GLU A 125 -20.00 8.94 -2.97
CA GLU A 125 -19.23 9.78 -3.88
C GLU A 125 -18.11 8.97 -4.56
N ILE A 126 -17.42 8.13 -3.81
CA ILE A 126 -16.35 7.28 -4.35
C ILE A 126 -16.92 6.27 -5.36
N GLN A 127 -18.06 5.64 -5.05
CA GLN A 127 -18.70 4.71 -5.97
C GLN A 127 -19.07 5.36 -7.29
N GLN A 128 -19.56 6.59 -7.24
CA GLN A 128 -19.89 7.35 -8.45
C GLN A 128 -18.66 7.65 -9.28
N LEU A 129 -17.54 7.97 -8.65
CA LEU A 129 -16.29 8.29 -9.33
C LEU A 129 -15.61 7.05 -9.92
N ARG A 130 -15.88 5.87 -9.35
CA ARG A 130 -15.27 4.60 -9.82
C ARG A 130 -16.00 4.00 -11.02
N LYS A 131 -17.15 4.48 -11.37
CA LYS A 131 -17.91 3.96 -12.51
C LYS A 131 -17.30 4.37 -13.84
#